data_fc6eea47555f992adbd18980ad83a2c9
#
_entry.id   fc6eea47555f992adbd18980ad83a2c9
#
_cell.length_a   1.000
_cell.length_b   1.000
_cell.length_c   1.000
_cell.angle_alpha   90.00
_cell.angle_beta   90.00
_cell.angle_gamma   90.00
#
_symmetry.space_group_name_H-M   'P 1'
#
loop_
_entity.id
_entity.type
_entity.pdbx_description
1 polymer ?
#
loop_
_entity_poly.entity_id
_entity_poly.type
_entity_poly.pdbx_seq_one_letter_code
_entity_poly.pdbx_strand_id
1 'polypeptide(L)'
;MELEFKNLANVKAEPSRFVSANLQVNKFKNRLVNILPFESSRVCLQPLRGIEGSDYINASFIDGYRYRNAYIATQGPLNETVEDFWRMLWEHNSTIVVMLTKLREMGREKCAQYWPSERSARYQYFVVDPLAEYNMPQYILREFKVKH
;
A
#
# COMPACT_ATOMS: atom_id res chain seq x y z
N MET A 1 -9.02 -19.95 14.70
CA MET A 1 -8.48 -19.06 13.64
C MET A 1 -9.23 -19.22 12.31
N GLU A 2 -9.28 -20.42 11.72
CA GLU A 2 -9.99 -20.63 10.43
C GLU A 2 -11.48 -20.32 10.48
N LEU A 3 -12.19 -20.77 11.51
CA LEU A 3 -13.61 -20.48 11.71
C LEU A 3 -13.86 -18.99 11.94
N GLU A 4 -13.00 -18.36 12.71
CA GLU A 4 -13.01 -16.93 12.97
C GLU A 4 -12.84 -16.11 11.69
N PHE A 5 -11.88 -16.50 10.85
CA PHE A 5 -11.66 -15.88 9.55
C PHE A 5 -12.89 -16.03 8.63
N LYS A 6 -13.49 -17.22 8.59
CA LYS A 6 -14.72 -17.47 7.83
C LYS A 6 -15.87 -16.58 8.30
N ASN A 7 -16.02 -16.42 9.62
CA ASN A 7 -17.05 -15.56 10.18
C ASN A 7 -16.83 -14.08 9.81
N LEU A 8 -15.60 -13.61 9.87
CA LEU A 8 -15.25 -12.25 9.45
C LEU A 8 -15.48 -12.02 7.96
N ALA A 9 -15.17 -13.01 7.12
CA ALA A 9 -15.36 -12.92 5.68
C ALA A 9 -16.84 -12.74 5.26
N ASN A 10 -17.77 -13.15 6.12
CA ASN A 10 -19.21 -13.02 5.88
C ASN A 10 -19.78 -11.68 6.35
N VAL A 11 -19.01 -10.87 7.06
CA VAL A 11 -19.45 -9.55 7.52
C VAL A 11 -19.38 -8.59 6.34
N LYS A 12 -20.53 -8.02 5.97
CA LYS A 12 -20.62 -7.02 4.90
C LYS A 12 -20.68 -5.63 5.51
N ALA A 13 -19.80 -4.75 5.03
CA ALA A 13 -19.86 -3.33 5.36
C ALA A 13 -20.85 -2.60 4.47
N GLU A 14 -21.47 -1.55 4.99
CA GLU A 14 -22.37 -0.70 4.20
C GLU A 14 -21.58 0.00 3.08
N PRO A 15 -22.12 0.03 1.84
CA PRO A 15 -21.47 0.70 0.71
C PRO A 15 -21.14 2.17 0.96
N SER A 16 -21.93 2.87 1.78
CA SER A 16 -21.74 4.27 2.14
C SER A 16 -20.43 4.55 2.91
N ARG A 17 -19.79 3.52 3.45
CA ARG A 17 -18.50 3.66 4.16
C ARG A 17 -17.29 3.77 3.21
N PHE A 18 -17.47 3.51 1.93
CA PHE A 18 -16.43 3.55 0.90
C PHE A 18 -16.66 4.75 -0.02
N VAL A 19 -16.19 5.92 0.37
CA VAL A 19 -16.43 7.15 -0.37
C VAL A 19 -15.33 7.41 -1.39
N SER A 20 -14.13 7.76 -0.95
CA SER A 20 -13.02 8.09 -1.85
C SER A 20 -12.62 6.93 -2.75
N ALA A 21 -12.68 5.70 -2.23
CA ALA A 21 -12.36 4.50 -3.01
C ALA A 21 -13.27 4.30 -4.23
N ASN A 22 -14.51 4.76 -4.14
CA ASN A 22 -15.53 4.62 -5.21
C ASN A 22 -15.61 5.81 -6.15
N LEU A 23 -14.86 6.89 -5.91
CA LEU A 23 -14.81 7.99 -6.85
C LEU A 23 -14.25 7.51 -8.20
N GLN A 24 -14.85 7.96 -9.28
CA GLN A 24 -14.44 7.54 -10.63
C GLN A 24 -12.95 7.76 -10.88
N VAL A 25 -12.40 8.86 -10.39
CA VAL A 25 -10.98 9.21 -10.53
C VAL A 25 -10.05 8.23 -9.78
N ASN A 26 -10.56 7.49 -8.80
CA ASN A 26 -9.76 6.59 -7.95
C ASN A 26 -9.96 5.11 -8.28
N LYS A 27 -10.97 4.74 -9.06
CA LYS A 27 -11.30 3.32 -9.29
C LYS A 27 -10.14 2.52 -9.86
N PHE A 28 -9.38 3.07 -10.79
CA PHE A 28 -8.24 2.37 -11.40
C PHE A 28 -7.08 2.13 -10.42
N LYS A 29 -7.08 2.82 -9.27
CA LYS A 29 -6.05 2.67 -8.23
C LYS A 29 -6.31 1.48 -7.30
N ASN A 30 -7.44 0.82 -7.43
CA ASN A 30 -7.80 -0.35 -6.63
C ASN A 30 -7.48 -1.63 -7.40
N ARG A 31 -6.67 -2.51 -6.82
CA ARG A 31 -6.32 -3.79 -7.43
C ARG A 31 -7.55 -4.69 -7.59
N LEU A 32 -8.40 -4.71 -6.58
CA LEU A 32 -9.65 -5.47 -6.56
C LEU A 32 -10.81 -4.52 -6.30
N VAL A 33 -11.85 -4.63 -7.10
CA VAL A 33 -13.03 -3.75 -7.03
C VAL A 33 -13.80 -3.85 -5.72
N ASN A 34 -13.64 -4.96 -5.01
CA ASN A 34 -14.36 -5.26 -3.77
C ASN A 34 -13.49 -5.20 -2.50
N ILE A 35 -12.21 -4.88 -2.62
CA ILE A 35 -11.31 -4.71 -1.47
C ILE A 35 -10.90 -3.25 -1.41
N LEU A 36 -11.59 -2.51 -0.57
CA LEU A 36 -11.52 -1.05 -0.52
C LEU A 36 -11.28 -0.57 0.91
N PRO A 37 -10.62 0.56 1.11
CA PRO A 37 -10.49 1.18 2.42
C PRO A 37 -11.76 1.92 2.81
N PHE A 38 -12.12 1.84 4.09
CA PHE A 38 -13.16 2.70 4.64
C PHE A 38 -12.70 4.16 4.64
N GLU A 39 -13.62 5.07 4.37
CA GLU A 39 -13.33 6.50 4.42
C GLU A 39 -12.77 6.95 5.78
N SER A 40 -13.28 6.37 6.86
CA SER A 40 -12.90 6.72 8.23
C SER A 40 -11.49 6.30 8.63
N SER A 41 -10.92 5.28 7.99
CA SER A 41 -9.60 4.73 8.35
C SER A 41 -8.59 4.78 7.22
N ARG A 42 -8.96 5.28 6.04
CA ARG A 42 -8.04 5.34 4.92
C ARG A 42 -6.84 6.25 5.19
N VAL A 43 -5.73 5.92 4.59
CA VAL A 43 -4.55 6.79 4.58
C VAL A 43 -4.78 7.90 3.54
N CYS A 44 -4.74 9.15 3.99
CA CYS A 44 -4.83 10.30 3.11
C CYS A 44 -3.44 10.81 2.77
N LEU A 45 -3.15 10.93 1.48
CA LEU A 45 -1.95 11.58 1.01
C LEU A 45 -2.18 13.09 0.94
N GLN A 46 -1.12 13.88 0.99
CA GLN A 46 -1.22 15.31 0.77
C GLN A 46 -1.74 15.58 -0.64
N PRO A 47 -2.86 16.27 -0.80
CA PRO A 47 -3.40 16.56 -2.12
C PRO A 47 -2.41 17.35 -2.98
N LEU A 48 -2.28 16.96 -4.24
CA LEU A 48 -1.47 17.68 -5.21
C LEU A 48 -2.37 18.69 -5.93
N ARG A 49 -1.89 19.93 -6.02
CA ARG A 49 -2.65 21.03 -6.61
C ARG A 49 -3.06 20.72 -8.06
N GLY A 50 -4.35 20.82 -8.33
CA GLY A 50 -4.91 20.62 -9.67
C GLY A 50 -5.08 19.15 -10.08
N ILE A 51 -4.78 18.20 -9.20
CA ILE A 51 -4.94 16.77 -9.48
C ILE A 51 -6.00 16.18 -8.56
N GLU A 52 -7.19 15.98 -9.08
CA GLU A 52 -8.29 15.36 -8.36
C GLU A 52 -7.94 13.92 -7.98
N GLY A 53 -8.29 13.54 -6.74
CA GLY A 53 -8.04 12.20 -6.23
C GLY A 53 -6.58 11.92 -5.86
N SER A 54 -5.70 12.93 -5.90
CA SER A 54 -4.29 12.77 -5.57
C SER A 54 -4.03 12.44 -4.09
N ASP A 55 -5.02 12.59 -3.24
CA ASP A 55 -4.97 12.22 -1.83
C ASP A 55 -5.27 10.73 -1.57
N TYR A 56 -5.63 9.99 -2.62
CA TYR A 56 -6.12 8.61 -2.48
C TYR A 56 -5.03 7.56 -2.74
N ILE A 57 -4.97 6.62 -1.82
CA ILE A 57 -4.28 5.33 -1.97
C ILE A 57 -5.13 4.26 -1.28
N ASN A 58 -5.17 3.05 -1.85
CA ASN A 58 -5.85 1.92 -1.20
C ASN A 58 -4.99 1.41 -0.05
N ALA A 59 -5.14 2.06 1.09
CA ALA A 59 -4.42 1.79 2.33
C ALA A 59 -5.25 2.26 3.53
N SER A 60 -5.15 1.55 4.62
CA SER A 60 -5.87 1.85 5.86
C SER A 60 -4.93 1.86 7.06
N PHE A 61 -5.19 2.76 8.00
CA PHE A 61 -4.54 2.71 9.30
C PHE A 61 -5.10 1.56 10.12
N ILE A 62 -4.21 0.87 10.82
CA ILE A 62 -4.55 -0.23 11.74
C ILE A 62 -4.00 0.12 13.11
N ASP A 63 -4.85 0.01 14.12
CA ASP A 63 -4.45 0.23 15.50
C ASP A 63 -3.53 -0.89 15.99
N GLY A 64 -2.51 -0.53 16.72
CA GLY A 64 -1.65 -1.46 17.43
C GLY A 64 -2.19 -1.80 18.80
N TYR A 65 -1.46 -2.65 19.52
CA TYR A 65 -1.81 -3.01 20.89
C TYR A 65 -1.80 -1.81 21.83
N ARG A 66 -0.83 -0.91 21.68
CA ARG A 66 -0.65 0.26 22.58
C ARG A 66 -0.89 1.61 21.90
N TYR A 67 -0.77 1.66 20.59
CA TYR A 67 -0.81 2.91 19.85
C TYR A 67 -1.87 2.87 18.75
N ARG A 68 -2.63 3.95 18.62
CA ARG A 68 -3.51 4.13 17.48
C ARG A 68 -2.70 4.32 16.20
N ASN A 69 -3.22 3.83 15.10
CA ASN A 69 -2.60 3.97 13.77
C ASN A 69 -1.13 3.52 13.75
N ALA A 70 -0.83 2.43 14.48
CA ALA A 70 0.53 1.89 14.58
C ALA A 70 1.01 1.28 13.27
N TYR A 71 0.08 0.82 12.45
CA TYR A 71 0.37 0.13 11.18
C TYR A 71 -0.43 0.74 10.04
N ILE A 72 0.05 0.52 8.83
CA ILE A 72 -0.69 0.74 7.60
C ILE A 72 -0.82 -0.62 6.90
N ALA A 73 -2.05 -1.02 6.59
CA ALA A 73 -2.32 -2.15 5.72
C ALA A 73 -2.65 -1.62 4.32
N THR A 74 -1.97 -2.11 3.31
CA THR A 74 -2.17 -1.66 1.94
C THR A 74 -2.19 -2.84 0.97
N GLN A 75 -2.83 -2.66 -0.15
CA GLN A 75 -2.76 -3.63 -1.25
C GLN A 75 -1.35 -3.72 -1.82
N GLY A 76 -1.03 -4.81 -2.52
CA GLY A 76 0.15 -4.82 -3.39
C GLY A 76 0.04 -3.68 -4.40
N PRO A 77 1.00 -2.74 -4.46
CA PRO A 77 0.94 -1.63 -5.41
C PRO A 77 0.72 -2.10 -6.85
N LEU A 78 -0.06 -1.34 -7.59
CA LEU A 78 -0.16 -1.44 -9.05
C LEU A 78 0.96 -0.63 -9.69
N ASN A 79 1.28 -0.88 -10.94
CA ASN A 79 2.26 -0.04 -11.66
C ASN A 79 1.88 1.44 -11.60
N GLU A 80 0.57 1.73 -11.65
CA GLU A 80 0.02 3.08 -11.59
C GLU A 80 0.07 3.72 -10.20
N THR A 81 0.27 2.93 -9.14
CA THR A 81 0.24 3.42 -7.75
C THR A 81 1.57 3.29 -7.01
N VAL A 82 2.63 2.82 -7.67
CA VAL A 82 3.96 2.70 -7.05
C VAL A 82 4.48 4.05 -6.54
N GLU A 83 4.28 5.12 -7.30
CA GLU A 83 4.70 6.46 -6.91
C GLU A 83 3.95 6.94 -5.66
N ASP A 84 2.64 6.69 -5.61
CA ASP A 84 1.81 7.01 -4.44
C ASP A 84 2.22 6.18 -3.22
N PHE A 85 2.65 4.95 -3.43
CA PHE A 85 3.15 4.08 -2.37
C PHE A 85 4.41 4.68 -1.71
N TRP A 86 5.40 5.11 -2.49
CA TRP A 86 6.59 5.76 -1.94
C TRP A 86 6.27 7.10 -1.29
N ARG A 87 5.33 7.85 -1.84
CA ARG A 87 4.85 9.10 -1.25
C ARG A 87 4.20 8.85 0.11
N MET A 88 3.40 7.80 0.24
CA MET A 88 2.81 7.38 1.51
C MET A 88 3.88 7.06 2.56
N LEU A 89 4.88 6.27 2.20
CA LEU A 89 5.97 5.92 3.12
C LEU A 89 6.71 7.17 3.60
N TRP A 90 6.97 8.10 2.71
CA TRP A 90 7.64 9.36 3.03
C TRP A 90 6.79 10.23 3.94
N GLU A 91 5.54 10.50 3.57
CA GLU A 91 4.64 11.39 4.33
C GLU A 91 4.37 10.88 5.74
N HIS A 92 4.30 9.56 5.91
CA HIS A 92 4.01 8.93 7.20
C HIS A 92 5.27 8.43 7.94
N ASN A 93 6.45 8.75 7.45
CA ASN A 93 7.74 8.37 8.05
C ASN A 93 7.84 6.85 8.29
N SER A 94 7.29 6.06 7.39
CA SER A 94 7.34 4.61 7.48
C SER A 94 8.71 4.09 7.06
N THR A 95 9.39 3.41 7.97
CA THR A 95 10.75 2.92 7.74
C THR A 95 10.83 1.41 7.51
N ILE A 96 9.74 0.71 7.74
CA ILE A 96 9.67 -0.74 7.61
C ILE A 96 8.48 -1.11 6.73
N VAL A 97 8.73 -1.91 5.71
CA VAL A 97 7.71 -2.49 4.85
C VAL A 97 7.81 -4.01 4.94
N VAL A 98 6.69 -4.65 5.21
CA VAL A 98 6.59 -6.11 5.20
C VAL A 98 5.74 -6.53 4.01
N MET A 99 6.36 -7.23 3.06
CA MET A 99 5.66 -7.77 1.90
C MET A 99 5.25 -9.21 2.17
N LEU A 100 3.94 -9.46 2.20
CA LEU A 100 3.36 -10.75 2.56
C LEU A 100 2.97 -11.60 1.35
N THR A 101 3.22 -11.10 0.14
CA THR A 101 2.87 -11.79 -1.10
C THR A 101 4.11 -11.94 -1.98
N LYS A 102 4.05 -12.85 -2.93
CA LYS A 102 4.96 -12.83 -4.08
C LYS A 102 4.48 -11.80 -5.09
N LEU A 103 5.31 -11.46 -6.06
CA LEU A 103 4.88 -10.60 -7.18
C LEU A 103 3.75 -11.27 -7.97
N ARG A 104 3.86 -12.58 -8.17
CA ARG A 104 2.83 -13.38 -8.82
C ARG A 104 2.55 -14.63 -7.99
N GLU A 105 1.28 -14.98 -7.88
CA GLU A 105 0.82 -16.19 -7.23
C GLU A 105 -0.24 -16.87 -8.12
N MET A 106 -0.09 -18.17 -8.37
CA MET A 106 -1.00 -18.93 -9.23
C MET A 106 -1.22 -18.26 -10.60
N GLY A 107 -0.14 -17.74 -11.19
CA GLY A 107 -0.17 -17.06 -12.48
C GLY A 107 -0.77 -15.66 -12.50
N ARG A 108 -1.20 -15.14 -11.36
CA ARG A 108 -1.80 -13.80 -11.24
C ARG A 108 -0.86 -12.82 -10.55
N GLU A 109 -0.79 -11.61 -11.06
CA GLU A 109 -0.06 -10.53 -10.42
C GLU A 109 -0.73 -10.14 -9.11
N LYS A 110 0.05 -10.14 -8.01
CA LYS A 110 -0.39 -9.74 -6.68
C LYS A 110 0.22 -8.42 -6.24
N CYS A 111 1.36 -8.06 -6.79
CA CYS A 111 2.10 -6.87 -6.42
C CYS A 111 3.02 -6.47 -7.57
N ALA A 112 3.01 -5.20 -7.94
CA ALA A 112 4.05 -4.66 -8.81
C ALA A 112 5.37 -4.63 -8.04
N GLN A 113 6.48 -4.83 -8.74
CA GLN A 113 7.78 -4.62 -8.10
C GLN A 113 7.99 -3.13 -7.87
N TYR A 114 7.76 -2.68 -6.66
CA TYR A 114 7.85 -1.27 -6.28
C TYR A 114 9.26 -0.82 -5.87
N TRP A 115 10.21 -1.73 -5.81
CA TRP A 115 11.60 -1.42 -5.41
C TRP A 115 12.57 -1.60 -6.58
N PRO A 116 13.63 -0.78 -6.65
CA PRO A 116 14.70 -0.99 -7.60
C PRO A 116 15.65 -2.09 -7.12
N SER A 117 16.16 -2.91 -8.04
CA SER A 117 17.06 -4.03 -7.71
C SER A 117 18.54 -3.69 -7.85
N GLU A 118 18.94 -3.01 -8.91
CA GLU A 118 20.35 -2.80 -9.24
C GLU A 118 20.78 -1.35 -9.18
N ARG A 119 19.90 -0.44 -9.61
CA ARG A 119 20.17 0.99 -9.74
C ARG A 119 19.11 1.79 -9.03
N SER A 120 19.48 3.02 -8.66
CA SER A 120 18.49 3.98 -8.17
C SER A 120 17.39 4.19 -9.19
N ALA A 121 16.15 4.28 -8.71
CA ALA A 121 14.99 4.57 -9.53
C ALA A 121 14.28 5.82 -9.00
N ARG A 122 13.73 6.59 -9.92
CA ARG A 122 12.92 7.76 -9.58
C ARG A 122 11.44 7.40 -9.66
N TYR A 123 10.73 7.72 -8.59
CA TYR A 123 9.28 7.59 -8.49
C TYR A 123 8.69 8.98 -8.24
N GLN A 124 8.48 9.75 -9.30
CA GLN A 124 8.12 11.18 -9.29
C GLN A 124 9.16 12.02 -8.52
N TYR A 125 8.77 12.47 -7.32
CA TYR A 125 9.59 13.32 -6.46
C TYR A 125 10.60 12.54 -5.62
N PHE A 126 10.53 11.21 -5.64
CA PHE A 126 11.34 10.35 -4.78
C PHE A 126 12.35 9.56 -5.59
N VAL A 127 13.57 9.52 -5.10
CA VAL A 127 14.62 8.65 -5.62
C VAL A 127 14.90 7.58 -4.58
N VAL A 128 14.82 6.34 -5.00
CA VAL A 128 15.06 5.17 -4.14
C VAL A 128 16.35 4.50 -4.58
N ASP A 129 17.33 4.49 -3.68
CA ASP A 129 18.64 3.88 -3.91
C ASP A 129 18.67 2.51 -3.24
N PRO A 130 18.89 1.40 -3.96
CA PRO A 130 19.12 0.12 -3.31
C PRO A 130 20.50 0.12 -2.62
N LEU A 131 20.53 -0.27 -1.34
CA LEU A 131 21.73 -0.29 -0.54
C LEU A 131 22.28 -1.71 -0.36
N ALA A 132 21.43 -2.65 0.03
CA ALA A 132 21.82 -4.00 0.35
C ALA A 132 20.66 -4.99 0.24
N GLU A 133 20.98 -6.25 0.01
CA GLU A 133 20.02 -7.34 0.00
C GLU A 133 20.63 -8.54 0.75
N TYR A 134 19.83 -9.11 1.65
CA TYR A 134 20.27 -10.23 2.50
C TYR A 134 19.28 -11.38 2.37
N ASN A 135 19.76 -12.55 1.97
CA ASN A 135 18.95 -13.76 1.94
C ASN A 135 18.85 -14.36 3.33
N MET A 136 17.74 -14.12 4.00
CA MET A 136 17.44 -14.73 5.30
C MET A 136 16.76 -16.10 5.08
N PRO A 137 16.72 -16.98 6.11
CA PRO A 137 16.17 -18.33 5.92
C PRO A 137 14.72 -18.37 5.40
N GLN A 138 13.88 -17.39 5.78
CA GLN A 138 12.46 -17.40 5.44
C GLN A 138 11.96 -16.11 4.75
N TYR A 139 12.86 -15.17 4.50
CA TYR A 139 12.53 -13.91 3.84
C TYR A 139 13.78 -13.28 3.25
N ILE A 140 13.61 -12.26 2.44
CA ILE A 140 14.69 -11.44 1.90
C ILE A 140 14.57 -10.06 2.55
N LEU A 141 15.66 -9.60 3.16
CA LEU A 141 15.76 -8.25 3.70
C LEU A 141 16.40 -7.35 2.64
N ARG A 142 15.71 -6.26 2.28
CA ARG A 142 16.22 -5.24 1.36
C ARG A 142 16.30 -3.90 2.07
N GLU A 143 17.39 -3.21 1.88
CA GLU A 143 17.61 -1.89 2.44
C GLU A 143 17.67 -0.85 1.33
N PHE A 144 16.97 0.25 1.53
CA PHE A 144 16.88 1.34 0.57
C PHE A 144 17.14 2.68 1.26
N LYS A 145 17.71 3.61 0.52
CA LYS A 145 17.75 5.01 0.90
C LYS A 145 16.78 5.79 0.03
N VAL A 146 15.86 6.49 0.66
CA VAL A 146 14.87 7.31 -0.04
C VAL A 146 15.26 8.77 0.11
N LYS A 147 15.23 9.49 -1.00
CA LYS A 147 15.52 10.93 -1.07
C LYS A 147 14.34 11.63 -1.75
N HIS A 148 14.05 12.83 -1.30
CA HIS A 148 13.03 13.71 -1.88
C HIS A 148 13.67 14.85 -2.64
#